data_6af4ad7d500efb515d92dca0d4e6513e
#
_entry.id   6af4ad7d500efb515d92dca0d4e6513e
#
_cell.length_a   1.000
_cell.length_b   1.000
_cell.length_c   1.000
_cell.angle_alpha   90.00
_cell.angle_beta   90.00
_cell.angle_gamma   90.00
#
_symmetry.space_group_name_H-M   'P 1'
#
loop_
_entity.id
_entity.type
_entity.pdbx_description
1 polymer ?
#
loop_
_entity_poly.entity_id
_entity_poly.type
_entity_poly.pdbx_seq_one_letter_code
_entity_poly.pdbx_strand_id
1 'polypeptide(L)'
;MALQPWITGTVIRIAYHTPTTRQFWIEVPTLAVFDFKPGQFVTLDLPIHEKPNKRWRSYSIASRPDGTNVFELIIVKVENGAGTTYLFDQVTVGSTLTLRGPQGVFVLPEHLEEDLFLICTGTGIAPFRSMVTHLWKHQIHTGAVHLVFGCRKKEDLLYFDEL
;
A
#
# COMPACT_ATOMS: atom_id res chain seq x y z
N MET A 1 16.66 -5.23 14.13
CA MET A 1 16.50 -4.05 13.24
C MET A 1 15.91 -2.92 14.07
N ALA A 2 16.51 -1.72 14.09
CA ALA A 2 15.96 -0.59 14.84
C ALA A 2 14.61 -0.17 14.24
N LEU A 3 13.64 0.18 15.10
CA LEU A 3 12.34 0.67 14.63
C LEU A 3 12.55 2.01 13.90
N GLN A 4 11.97 2.16 12.71
CA GLN A 4 11.92 3.42 11.99
C GLN A 4 11.23 4.49 12.85
N PRO A 5 11.69 5.76 12.83
CA PRO A 5 11.01 6.84 13.53
C PRO A 5 9.60 7.07 12.97
N TRP A 6 8.74 7.65 13.81
CA TRP A 6 7.45 8.16 13.35
C TRP A 6 7.67 9.46 12.56
N ILE A 7 7.03 9.55 11.41
CA ILE A 7 7.05 10.72 10.53
C ILE A 7 5.62 11.12 10.16
N THR A 8 5.45 12.32 9.62
CA THR A 8 4.15 12.82 9.19
C THR A 8 4.04 12.73 7.67
N GLY A 9 2.94 12.13 7.19
CA GLY A 9 2.54 12.18 5.80
C GLY A 9 1.26 12.99 5.63
N THR A 10 1.08 13.58 4.46
CA THR A 10 -0.11 14.35 4.08
C THR A 10 -0.85 13.60 2.98
N VAL A 11 -2.15 13.40 3.15
CA VAL A 11 -3.02 12.83 2.11
C VAL A 11 -3.23 13.87 1.01
N ILE A 12 -2.66 13.65 -0.17
CA ILE A 12 -2.74 14.60 -1.29
C ILE A 12 -3.82 14.24 -2.32
N ARG A 13 -4.29 12.98 -2.31
CA ARG A 13 -5.33 12.49 -3.21
C ARG A 13 -6.03 11.28 -2.61
N ILE A 14 -7.33 11.15 -2.90
CA ILE A 14 -8.14 9.96 -2.60
C ILE A 14 -8.92 9.59 -3.86
N ALA A 15 -8.90 8.31 -4.24
CA ALA A 15 -9.73 7.75 -5.30
C ALA A 15 -10.59 6.59 -4.75
N TYR A 16 -11.72 6.36 -5.39
CA TYR A 16 -12.69 5.34 -5.01
C TYR A 16 -12.67 4.24 -6.07
N HIS A 17 -12.31 3.02 -5.69
CA HIS A 17 -12.36 1.85 -6.57
C HIS A 17 -13.72 1.14 -6.46
N THR A 18 -14.22 1.00 -5.24
CA THR A 18 -15.55 0.47 -4.93
C THR A 18 -16.17 1.31 -3.81
N PRO A 19 -17.45 1.15 -3.46
CA PRO A 19 -18.05 1.83 -2.29
C PRO A 19 -17.30 1.58 -0.99
N THR A 20 -16.57 0.45 -0.89
CA THR A 20 -15.84 0.05 0.32
C THR A 20 -14.32 0.03 0.14
N THR A 21 -13.78 0.43 -1.01
CA THR A 21 -12.33 0.41 -1.28
C THR A 21 -11.87 1.76 -1.79
N ARG A 22 -10.90 2.36 -1.08
CA ARG A 22 -10.29 3.64 -1.42
C ARG A 22 -8.79 3.50 -1.59
N GLN A 23 -8.25 4.31 -2.49
CA GLN A 23 -6.83 4.51 -2.69
C GLN A 23 -6.43 5.89 -2.17
N PHE A 24 -5.35 5.93 -1.40
CA PHE A 24 -4.82 7.13 -0.78
C PHE A 24 -3.41 7.38 -1.32
N TRP A 25 -3.14 8.58 -1.81
CA TRP A 25 -1.77 9.08 -2.10
C TRP A 25 -1.31 9.89 -0.92
N ILE A 26 -0.17 9.51 -0.36
CA ILE A 26 0.40 10.12 0.84
C ILE A 26 1.78 10.66 0.48
N GLU A 27 1.94 11.96 0.63
CA GLU A 27 3.21 12.66 0.54
C GLU A 27 3.88 12.71 1.90
N VAL A 28 5.21 12.53 1.94
CA VAL A 28 6.04 12.74 3.14
C VAL A 28 6.86 14.02 2.96
N PRO A 29 6.36 15.20 3.36
CA PRO A 29 6.98 16.50 3.00
C PRO A 29 8.40 16.70 3.53
N THR A 30 8.76 15.97 4.58
CA THR A 30 10.10 16.06 5.21
C THR A 30 11.18 15.28 4.47
N LEU A 31 10.81 14.49 3.45
CA LEU A 31 11.73 13.68 2.66
C LEU A 31 11.76 14.16 1.22
N ALA A 32 12.94 14.14 0.59
CA ALA A 32 13.05 14.32 -0.85
C ALA A 32 12.54 13.09 -1.61
N VAL A 33 12.79 11.91 -1.07
CA VAL A 33 12.35 10.62 -1.63
C VAL A 33 11.88 9.74 -0.48
N PHE A 34 10.73 9.10 -0.64
CA PHE A 34 10.29 8.01 0.23
C PHE A 34 10.73 6.70 -0.40
N ASP A 35 11.98 6.30 -0.12
CA ASP A 35 12.60 5.12 -0.72
C ASP A 35 12.11 3.82 -0.03
N PHE A 36 11.65 2.86 -0.84
CA PHE A 36 11.17 1.55 -0.38
C PHE A 36 11.39 0.46 -1.44
N LYS A 37 11.39 -0.78 -1.00
CA LYS A 37 11.38 -1.93 -1.92
C LYS A 37 9.94 -2.36 -2.20
N PRO A 38 9.58 -2.72 -3.48
CA PRO A 38 8.27 -3.26 -3.80
C PRO A 38 7.90 -4.44 -2.88
N GLY A 39 6.69 -4.37 -2.31
CA GLY A 39 6.21 -5.36 -1.34
C GLY A 39 6.30 -4.92 0.13
N GLN A 40 7.04 -3.87 0.44
CA GLN A 40 7.09 -3.31 1.79
C GLN A 40 5.79 -2.59 2.19
N PHE A 41 5.65 -2.29 3.49
CA PHE A 41 4.48 -1.66 4.08
C PHE A 41 4.85 -0.48 4.97
N VAL A 42 3.86 0.32 5.31
CA VAL A 42 3.93 1.34 6.36
C VAL A 42 2.98 0.99 7.50
N THR A 43 3.28 1.45 8.70
CA THR A 43 2.38 1.39 9.85
C THR A 43 1.88 2.79 10.15
N LEU A 44 0.56 2.97 10.15
CA LEU A 44 -0.11 4.21 10.56
C LEU A 44 -0.41 4.16 12.06
N ASP A 45 -0.20 5.28 12.76
CA ASP A 45 -0.64 5.51 14.13
C ASP A 45 -1.93 6.35 14.09
N LEU A 46 -3.06 5.68 14.22
CA LEU A 46 -4.39 6.29 14.06
C LEU A 46 -4.98 6.66 15.45
N PRO A 47 -5.66 7.82 15.61
CA PRO A 47 -6.19 8.27 16.88
C PRO A 47 -7.51 7.54 17.24
N ILE A 48 -7.48 6.20 17.25
CA ILE A 48 -8.64 5.32 17.44
C ILE A 48 -8.69 4.63 18.79
N HIS A 49 -7.68 4.83 19.63
CA HIS A 49 -7.60 4.24 20.95
C HIS A 49 -6.57 4.99 21.82
N GLU A 50 -6.72 4.99 23.14
CA GLU A 50 -5.76 5.61 24.08
C GLU A 50 -4.40 4.86 24.09
N LYS A 51 -4.44 3.51 24.10
CA LYS A 51 -3.23 2.67 24.15
C LYS A 51 -2.54 2.65 22.78
N PRO A 52 -1.24 3.04 22.66
CA PRO A 52 -0.53 3.14 21.39
C PRO A 52 -0.55 1.86 20.55
N ASN A 53 -0.33 0.69 21.16
CA ASN A 53 -0.32 -0.59 20.44
C ASN A 53 -1.68 -0.98 19.83
N LYS A 54 -2.79 -0.36 20.26
CA LYS A 54 -4.13 -0.56 19.69
C LYS A 54 -4.46 0.41 18.56
N ARG A 55 -3.62 1.41 18.33
CA ARG A 55 -3.79 2.43 17.29
C ARG A 55 -3.14 2.05 15.97
N TRP A 56 -2.14 1.19 16.00
CA TRP A 56 -1.30 0.89 14.84
C TRP A 56 -2.01 0.00 13.83
N ARG A 57 -1.95 0.40 12.56
CA ARG A 57 -2.47 -0.37 11.42
C ARG A 57 -1.43 -0.36 10.31
N SER A 58 -1.07 -1.55 9.84
CA SER A 58 -0.09 -1.71 8.77
C SER A 58 -0.80 -1.92 7.43
N TYR A 59 -0.28 -1.25 6.40
CA TYR A 59 -0.79 -1.32 5.04
C TYR A 59 0.38 -1.46 4.08
N SER A 60 0.30 -2.45 3.19
CA SER A 60 1.27 -2.61 2.11
C SER A 60 1.22 -1.42 1.16
N ILE A 61 2.40 -0.99 0.69
CA ILE A 61 2.51 0.08 -0.30
C ILE A 61 2.07 -0.48 -1.66
N ALA A 62 1.13 0.21 -2.30
CA ALA A 62 0.54 -0.22 -3.57
C ALA A 62 1.22 0.39 -4.80
N SER A 63 1.94 1.52 -4.65
CA SER A 63 2.76 2.12 -5.70
C SER A 63 4.10 1.40 -5.85
N ARG A 64 4.73 1.55 -7.02
CA ARG A 64 6.17 1.28 -7.15
C ARG A 64 6.98 2.44 -6.56
N PRO A 65 8.24 2.24 -6.15
CA PRO A 65 9.16 3.34 -5.89
C PRO A 65 9.42 4.09 -7.21
N ASP A 66 9.21 5.39 -7.22
CA ASP A 66 9.33 6.24 -8.41
C ASP A 66 10.30 7.41 -8.25
N GLY A 67 11.02 7.44 -7.13
CA GLY A 67 11.99 8.50 -6.81
C GLY A 67 11.34 9.77 -6.23
N THR A 68 10.04 9.74 -5.92
CA THR A 68 9.34 10.84 -5.24
C THR A 68 9.17 10.55 -3.75
N ASN A 69 8.62 11.52 -3.03
CA ASN A 69 8.24 11.38 -1.62
C ASN A 69 6.78 10.96 -1.44
N VAL A 70 6.12 10.48 -2.51
CA VAL A 70 4.72 10.06 -2.51
C VAL A 70 4.62 8.54 -2.63
N PHE A 71 3.74 7.94 -1.85
CA PHE A 71 3.40 6.52 -1.99
C PHE A 71 1.87 6.32 -1.92
N GLU A 72 1.41 5.15 -2.34
CA GLU A 72 0.00 4.82 -2.44
C GLU A 72 -0.38 3.67 -1.49
N LEU A 73 -1.55 3.81 -0.86
CA LEU A 73 -2.19 2.74 -0.10
C LEU A 73 -3.56 2.42 -0.71
N ILE A 74 -3.90 1.13 -0.82
CA ILE A 74 -5.26 0.68 -1.15
C ILE A 74 -5.87 0.02 0.07
N ILE A 75 -7.01 0.53 0.53
CA ILE A 75 -7.63 0.15 1.80
C ILE A 75 -9.10 -0.19 1.59
N VAL A 76 -9.51 -1.34 2.11
CA VAL A 76 -10.92 -1.74 2.16
C VAL A 76 -11.50 -1.41 3.53
N LYS A 77 -12.73 -0.85 3.57
CA LYS A 77 -13.47 -0.58 4.80
C LYS A 77 -13.93 -1.92 5.41
N VAL A 78 -13.44 -2.22 6.59
CA VAL A 78 -13.84 -3.42 7.36
C VAL A 78 -15.03 -3.04 8.22
N GLU A 79 -16.07 -3.85 8.20
CA GLU A 79 -17.24 -3.68 9.08
C GLU A 79 -16.79 -3.68 10.54
N ASN A 80 -17.21 -2.68 11.31
CA ASN A 80 -16.81 -2.44 12.71
C ASN A 80 -15.30 -2.28 12.92
N GLY A 81 -14.52 -2.05 11.87
CA GLY A 81 -13.08 -1.82 11.93
C GLY A 81 -12.74 -0.38 12.31
N ALA A 82 -12.38 -0.10 13.57
CA ALA A 82 -12.09 1.27 14.04
C ALA A 82 -11.10 2.04 13.15
N GLY A 83 -10.01 1.39 12.70
CA GLY A 83 -9.01 2.04 11.85
C GLY A 83 -9.53 2.42 10.47
N THR A 84 -10.24 1.50 9.82
CA THR A 84 -10.80 1.77 8.50
C THR A 84 -11.99 2.73 8.56
N THR A 85 -12.79 2.68 9.63
CA THR A 85 -13.84 3.69 9.90
C THR A 85 -13.22 5.08 9.99
N TYR A 86 -12.17 5.27 10.79
CA TYR A 86 -11.47 6.54 10.90
C TYR A 86 -10.95 7.02 9.53
N LEU A 87 -10.26 6.17 8.78
CA LEU A 87 -9.70 6.52 7.47
C LEU A 87 -10.77 6.87 6.44
N PHE A 88 -11.96 6.27 6.52
CA PHE A 88 -13.03 6.50 5.57
C PHE A 88 -13.93 7.69 5.94
N ASP A 89 -14.15 7.92 7.23
CA ASP A 89 -15.14 8.88 7.67
C ASP A 89 -14.51 10.22 8.12
N GLN A 90 -13.23 10.24 8.48
CA GLN A 90 -12.55 11.43 9.02
C GLN A 90 -11.35 11.92 8.20
N VAL A 91 -10.75 11.05 7.38
CA VAL A 91 -9.57 11.42 6.58
C VAL A 91 -10.02 11.95 5.21
N THR A 92 -9.56 13.15 4.88
CA THR A 92 -9.78 13.84 3.61
C THR A 92 -8.46 14.27 2.98
N VAL A 93 -8.50 14.79 1.75
CA VAL A 93 -7.34 15.45 1.15
C VAL A 93 -6.91 16.63 2.03
N GLY A 94 -5.62 16.72 2.31
CA GLY A 94 -5.02 17.68 3.26
C GLY A 94 -4.87 17.14 4.69
N SER A 95 -5.52 16.01 5.05
CA SER A 95 -5.32 15.39 6.35
C SER A 95 -3.91 14.89 6.54
N THR A 96 -3.38 15.02 7.76
CA THR A 96 -2.07 14.48 8.14
C THR A 96 -2.23 13.13 8.83
N LEU A 97 -1.33 12.21 8.54
CA LEU A 97 -1.25 10.88 9.14
C LEU A 97 0.14 10.68 9.75
N THR A 98 0.18 10.19 10.98
CA THR A 98 1.43 9.73 11.59
C THR A 98 1.73 8.33 11.10
N LEU A 99 2.90 8.11 10.53
CA LEU A 99 3.31 6.83 9.98
C LEU A 99 4.77 6.52 10.27
N ARG A 100 5.12 5.26 10.16
CA ARG A 100 6.50 4.80 10.13
C ARG A 100 6.70 3.73 9.07
N GLY A 101 7.87 3.71 8.47
CA GLY A 101 8.24 2.79 7.41
C GLY A 101 9.24 3.44 6.46
N PRO A 102 9.62 2.74 5.38
CA PRO A 102 9.08 1.43 4.96
C PRO A 102 9.58 0.29 5.85
N GLN A 103 8.80 -0.79 5.93
CA GLN A 103 9.09 -1.99 6.72
C GLN A 103 8.69 -3.25 5.93
N GLY A 104 9.24 -4.39 6.35
CA GLY A 104 8.87 -5.69 5.79
C GLY A 104 9.95 -6.32 4.95
N VAL A 105 9.88 -7.65 4.88
CA VAL A 105 10.81 -8.52 4.14
C VAL A 105 10.13 -9.27 2.99
N PHE A 106 8.83 -9.04 2.80
CA PHE A 106 8.08 -9.59 1.67
C PHE A 106 8.37 -8.73 0.44
N VAL A 107 9.48 -9.01 -0.22
CA VAL A 107 9.95 -8.28 -1.40
C VAL A 107 10.22 -9.27 -2.55
N LEU A 108 10.46 -8.76 -3.75
CA LEU A 108 10.87 -9.60 -4.87
C LEU A 108 12.13 -10.40 -4.50
N PRO A 109 12.23 -11.67 -4.94
CA PRO A 109 13.46 -12.46 -4.76
C PRO A 109 14.62 -11.82 -5.52
N GLU A 110 15.85 -12.16 -5.12
CA GLU A 110 17.07 -11.67 -5.79
C GLU A 110 17.25 -12.29 -7.19
N HIS A 111 16.76 -13.51 -7.37
CA HIS A 111 16.79 -14.24 -8.64
C HIS A 111 15.38 -14.29 -9.22
N LEU A 112 15.21 -13.80 -10.43
CA LEU A 112 13.92 -13.59 -11.10
C LEU A 112 13.79 -14.38 -12.40
N GLU A 113 14.71 -15.32 -12.66
CA GLU A 113 14.72 -16.11 -13.90
C GLU A 113 13.59 -17.16 -13.94
N GLU A 114 13.05 -17.51 -12.77
CA GLU A 114 11.92 -18.43 -12.65
C GLU A 114 10.57 -17.71 -12.75
N ASP A 115 9.52 -18.49 -13.01
CA ASP A 115 8.14 -17.96 -13.05
C ASP A 115 7.69 -17.47 -11.66
N LEU A 116 7.06 -16.31 -11.64
CA LEU A 116 6.51 -15.71 -10.43
C LEU A 116 5.00 -15.94 -10.36
N PHE A 117 4.54 -16.61 -9.31
CA PHE A 117 3.11 -16.77 -9.00
C PHE A 117 2.70 -15.82 -7.86
N LEU A 118 1.98 -14.76 -8.20
CA LEU A 118 1.50 -13.73 -7.28
C LEU A 118 0.00 -13.99 -7.01
N ILE A 119 -0.31 -14.57 -5.85
CA ILE A 119 -1.68 -15.02 -5.53
C ILE A 119 -2.24 -14.14 -4.41
N CYS A 120 -3.37 -13.48 -4.64
CA CYS A 120 -3.99 -12.57 -3.67
C CYS A 120 -5.51 -12.51 -3.77
N THR A 121 -6.10 -11.82 -2.77
CA THR A 121 -7.51 -11.44 -2.77
C THR A 121 -7.65 -9.99 -2.27
N GLY A 122 -8.63 -9.26 -2.81
CA GLY A 122 -8.96 -7.90 -2.36
C GLY A 122 -7.74 -6.97 -2.33
N THR A 123 -7.58 -6.23 -1.24
CA THR A 123 -6.46 -5.29 -1.08
C THR A 123 -5.09 -5.96 -0.88
N GLY A 124 -5.04 -7.30 -0.78
CA GLY A 124 -3.79 -8.07 -0.83
C GLY A 124 -3.03 -7.93 -2.15
N ILE A 125 -3.65 -7.35 -3.19
CA ILE A 125 -2.98 -6.98 -4.44
C ILE A 125 -1.94 -5.86 -4.28
N ALA A 126 -2.03 -5.05 -3.22
CA ALA A 126 -1.17 -3.88 -3.02
C ALA A 126 0.34 -4.18 -3.21
N PRO A 127 0.96 -5.13 -2.48
CA PRO A 127 2.37 -5.44 -2.66
C PRO A 127 2.67 -5.97 -4.06
N PHE A 128 1.78 -6.74 -4.66
CA PHE A 128 1.97 -7.30 -5.99
C PHE A 128 1.86 -6.25 -7.09
N ARG A 129 0.94 -5.29 -6.97
CA ARG A 129 0.89 -4.15 -7.89
C ARG A 129 2.20 -3.35 -7.84
N SER A 130 2.72 -3.10 -6.64
CA SER A 130 4.02 -2.46 -6.45
C SER A 130 5.13 -3.22 -7.17
N MET A 131 5.17 -4.56 -7.02
CA MET A 131 6.16 -5.44 -7.65
C MET A 131 6.03 -5.45 -9.17
N VAL A 132 4.83 -5.74 -9.71
CA VAL A 132 4.59 -5.86 -11.16
C VAL A 132 4.86 -4.54 -11.88
N THR A 133 4.36 -3.43 -11.35
CA THR A 133 4.60 -2.11 -11.96
C THR A 133 6.06 -1.68 -11.90
N HIS A 134 6.80 -2.11 -10.87
CA HIS A 134 8.25 -1.89 -10.77
C HIS A 134 9.01 -2.71 -11.83
N LEU A 135 8.72 -4.01 -11.94
CA LEU A 135 9.35 -4.91 -12.95
C LEU A 135 9.12 -4.38 -14.36
N TRP A 136 7.87 -4.02 -14.67
CA TRP A 136 7.51 -3.48 -15.99
C TRP A 136 8.21 -2.16 -16.29
N LYS A 137 8.18 -1.21 -15.35
CA LYS A 137 8.76 0.14 -15.53
C LYS A 137 10.26 0.09 -15.77
N HIS A 138 10.96 -0.79 -15.08
CA HIS A 138 12.41 -0.91 -15.18
C HIS A 138 12.87 -2.00 -16.18
N GLN A 139 11.91 -2.62 -16.89
CA GLN A 139 12.19 -3.69 -17.86
C GLN A 139 13.08 -4.80 -17.28
N ILE A 140 12.83 -5.14 -16.01
CA ILE A 140 13.58 -6.17 -15.32
C ILE A 140 13.22 -7.53 -15.92
N HIS A 141 14.22 -8.25 -16.38
CA HIS A 141 14.02 -9.59 -16.96
C HIS A 141 13.59 -10.59 -15.88
N THR A 142 12.50 -11.30 -16.15
CA THR A 142 11.94 -12.34 -15.26
C THR A 142 11.50 -13.53 -16.10
N GLY A 143 11.21 -14.67 -15.46
CA GLY A 143 10.30 -15.67 -16.00
C GLY A 143 8.90 -15.11 -16.20
N ALA A 144 7.93 -15.95 -16.49
CA ALA A 144 6.54 -15.50 -16.62
C ALA A 144 6.00 -14.99 -15.27
N VAL A 145 5.23 -13.90 -15.29
CA VAL A 145 4.56 -13.38 -14.09
C VAL A 145 3.07 -13.72 -14.16
N HIS A 146 2.64 -14.57 -13.25
CA HIS A 146 1.25 -15.03 -13.13
C HIS A 146 0.59 -14.34 -11.94
N LEU A 147 -0.28 -13.35 -12.20
CA LEU A 147 -1.08 -12.70 -11.15
C LEU A 147 -2.45 -13.38 -11.05
N VAL A 148 -2.69 -14.08 -9.94
CA VAL A 148 -3.97 -14.73 -9.63
C VAL A 148 -4.70 -13.92 -8.58
N PHE A 149 -5.81 -13.29 -8.97
CA PHE A 149 -6.62 -12.43 -8.11
C PHE A 149 -7.98 -13.05 -7.83
N GLY A 150 -8.28 -13.35 -6.56
CA GLY A 150 -9.58 -13.83 -6.10
C GLY A 150 -10.47 -12.68 -5.64
N CYS A 151 -11.68 -12.59 -6.16
CA CYS A 151 -12.71 -11.65 -5.71
C CYS A 151 -14.11 -12.31 -5.74
N ARG A 152 -15.08 -11.68 -5.05
CA ARG A 152 -16.45 -12.19 -5.01
C ARG A 152 -17.25 -11.83 -6.26
N LYS A 153 -16.99 -10.63 -6.79
CA LYS A 153 -17.70 -10.07 -7.94
C LYS A 153 -16.72 -9.42 -8.89
N LYS A 154 -17.08 -9.32 -10.18
CA LYS A 154 -16.25 -8.67 -11.19
C LYS A 154 -15.94 -7.20 -10.83
N GLU A 155 -16.88 -6.49 -10.23
CA GLU A 155 -16.72 -5.11 -9.79
C GLU A 155 -15.72 -4.91 -8.63
N ASP A 156 -15.34 -6.00 -7.95
CA ASP A 156 -14.32 -6.01 -6.89
C ASP A 156 -12.90 -6.25 -7.44
N LEU A 157 -12.74 -6.44 -8.76
CA LEU A 157 -11.43 -6.58 -9.40
C LEU A 157 -10.70 -5.23 -9.35
N LEU A 158 -9.70 -5.15 -8.48
CA LEU A 158 -8.87 -3.94 -8.35
C LEU A 158 -7.79 -3.93 -9.44
N TYR A 159 -7.59 -2.76 -10.06
CA TYR A 159 -6.55 -2.52 -11.07
C TYR A 159 -6.63 -3.39 -12.34
N PHE A 160 -7.84 -3.90 -12.67
CA PHE A 160 -8.03 -4.81 -13.81
C PHE A 160 -7.58 -4.22 -15.16
N ASP A 161 -7.83 -2.92 -15.36
CA ASP A 161 -7.44 -2.23 -16.60
C ASP A 161 -5.97 -1.78 -16.61
N GLU A 162 -5.28 -1.86 -15.45
CA GLU A 162 -3.88 -1.45 -15.30
C GLU A 162 -2.93 -2.65 -15.42
N LEU A 163 -3.33 -3.83 -14.92
CA LEU A 163 -2.51 -5.05 -14.84
C LEU A 163 -2.99 -6.13 -15.80
#